data_d5b1f6c9388ed9e7294e1059a7f44a44
#
_entry.id   d5b1f6c9388ed9e7294e1059a7f44a44
#
_cell.length_a   1.000
_cell.length_b   1.000
_cell.length_c   1.000
_cell.angle_alpha   90.00
_cell.angle_beta   90.00
_cell.angle_gamma   90.00
#
_symmetry.space_group_name_H-M   'P 1'
#
loop_
_entity.id
_entity.type
_entity.pdbx_description
1 polymer ?
#
loop_
_entity_poly.entity_id
_entity_poly.type
_entity_poly.pdbx_seq_one_letter_code
_entity_poly.pdbx_strand_id
1 'polypeptide(L)'
;LAPLGVFGLAVSLAAQTGADAIGGLAHYILIVSAAGLVVLLASVVIALTLGGRSPGAFARAMVPVFAVAISTQSSLASLPAMLAASRKLGVRGSTADFVLPLAVAIFRGTSPAMNMAVAIYVAYLTGTPLSAWTLAAGVLVAFLVSLSSVSLPGTLSFVVSVGPIAMAMGVPIEPLALLVAVEMLPDIMRTLGNVTADVAVTAAVDRKDDRTGTQPPTAG
;
A
#
# COMPACT_ATOMS: atom_id res chain seq x y z
N LEU A 1 24.83 -1.16 1.87
CA LEU A 1 25.17 -1.60 0.50
C LEU A 1 24.01 -1.44 -0.49
N ALA A 2 22.74 -1.65 -0.05
CA ALA A 2 21.57 -1.52 -0.94
C ALA A 2 21.45 -0.13 -1.63
N PRO A 3 21.61 1.02 -0.95
CA PRO A 3 21.54 2.32 -1.60
C PRO A 3 22.62 2.53 -2.69
N LEU A 4 23.81 1.99 -2.48
CA LEU A 4 24.89 2.05 -3.49
C LEU A 4 24.59 1.17 -4.70
N GLY A 5 23.99 0.00 -4.49
CA GLY A 5 23.54 -0.87 -5.58
C GLY A 5 22.42 -0.24 -6.40
N VAL A 6 21.43 0.37 -5.75
CA VAL A 6 20.34 1.10 -6.43
C VAL A 6 20.88 2.32 -7.20
N PHE A 7 21.80 3.07 -6.60
CA PHE A 7 22.45 4.20 -7.28
C PHE A 7 23.26 3.74 -8.50
N GLY A 8 24.05 2.66 -8.36
CA GLY A 8 24.81 2.09 -9.47
C GLY A 8 23.92 1.61 -10.63
N LEU A 9 22.80 0.95 -10.32
CA LEU A 9 21.81 0.54 -11.31
C LEU A 9 21.14 1.75 -11.99
N ALA A 10 20.77 2.77 -11.22
CA ALA A 10 20.18 3.99 -11.76
C ALA A 10 21.14 4.75 -12.71
N VAL A 11 22.41 4.86 -12.32
CA VAL A 11 23.46 5.49 -13.17
C VAL A 11 23.71 4.66 -14.43
N SER A 12 23.84 3.35 -14.30
CA SER A 12 24.02 2.45 -15.46
C SER A 12 22.87 2.54 -16.44
N LEU A 13 21.65 2.61 -15.91
CA LEU A 13 20.42 2.75 -16.69
C LEU A 13 20.34 4.10 -17.41
N ALA A 14 20.60 5.19 -16.68
CA ALA A 14 20.60 6.54 -17.25
C ALA A 14 21.65 6.68 -18.37
N ALA A 15 22.81 6.01 -18.23
CA ALA A 15 23.86 6.02 -19.23
C ALA A 15 23.48 5.22 -20.50
N GLN A 16 22.67 4.19 -20.39
CA GLN A 16 22.29 3.30 -21.50
C GLN A 16 21.04 3.77 -22.26
N THR A 17 20.12 4.47 -21.60
CA THR A 17 18.77 4.73 -22.12
C THR A 17 18.47 6.20 -22.42
N GLY A 18 19.34 7.14 -22.03
CA GLY A 18 19.18 8.57 -22.33
C GLY A 18 18.03 9.27 -21.56
N ALA A 19 17.73 10.52 -21.96
CA ALA A 19 16.75 11.38 -21.29
C ALA A 19 15.31 10.83 -21.33
N ASP A 20 14.94 10.09 -22.37
CA ASP A 20 13.59 9.54 -22.55
C ASP A 20 13.28 8.47 -21.50
N ALA A 21 14.26 7.70 -21.06
CA ALA A 21 14.05 6.71 -20.01
C ALA A 21 13.83 7.35 -18.63
N ILE A 22 14.51 8.46 -18.35
CA ILE A 22 14.28 9.21 -17.11
C ILE A 22 12.83 9.74 -17.07
N GLY A 23 12.35 10.25 -18.22
CA GLY A 23 10.95 10.65 -18.37
C GLY A 23 9.97 9.51 -18.14
N GLY A 24 10.24 8.33 -18.69
CA GLY A 24 9.43 7.12 -18.52
C GLY A 24 9.38 6.64 -17.06
N LEU A 25 10.53 6.64 -16.36
CA LEU A 25 10.59 6.28 -14.94
C LEU A 25 9.86 7.29 -14.05
N ALA A 26 9.99 8.60 -14.33
CA ALA A 26 9.25 9.62 -13.60
C ALA A 26 7.74 9.47 -13.80
N HIS A 27 7.29 9.20 -15.03
CA HIS A 27 5.90 8.93 -15.37
C HIS A 27 5.36 7.69 -14.62
N TYR A 28 6.16 6.61 -14.57
CA TYR A 28 5.85 5.41 -13.78
C TYR A 28 5.63 5.76 -12.30
N ILE A 29 6.59 6.45 -11.68
CA ILE A 29 6.52 6.83 -10.25
C ILE A 29 5.25 7.64 -10.00
N LEU A 30 4.92 8.60 -10.85
CA LEU A 30 3.73 9.44 -10.70
C LEU A 30 2.44 8.62 -10.79
N ILE A 31 2.30 7.75 -11.80
CA ILE A 31 1.07 6.96 -11.99
C ILE A 31 0.85 5.98 -10.83
N VAL A 32 1.89 5.23 -10.45
CA VAL A 32 1.76 4.24 -9.38
C VAL A 32 1.57 4.92 -8.03
N SER A 33 2.27 6.03 -7.76
CA SER A 33 2.05 6.82 -6.55
C SER A 33 0.66 7.45 -6.51
N ALA A 34 0.12 7.90 -7.66
CA ALA A 34 -1.24 8.43 -7.73
C ALA A 34 -2.28 7.35 -7.38
N ALA A 35 -2.09 6.10 -7.82
CA ALA A 35 -2.96 5.00 -7.40
C ALA A 35 -2.92 4.79 -5.87
N GLY A 36 -1.73 4.84 -5.26
CA GLY A 36 -1.58 4.80 -3.80
C GLY A 36 -2.24 5.97 -3.09
N LEU A 37 -2.12 7.18 -3.66
CA LEU A 37 -2.76 8.39 -3.13
C LEU A 37 -4.30 8.28 -3.15
N VAL A 38 -4.88 7.74 -4.22
CA VAL A 38 -6.34 7.51 -4.30
C VAL A 38 -6.80 6.60 -3.16
N VAL A 39 -6.09 5.51 -2.90
CA VAL A 39 -6.43 4.60 -1.80
C VAL A 39 -6.25 5.28 -0.44
N LEU A 40 -5.18 6.07 -0.26
CA LEU A 40 -4.97 6.85 0.95
C LEU A 40 -6.14 7.82 1.20
N LEU A 41 -6.54 8.58 0.20
CA LEU A 41 -7.67 9.52 0.31
C LEU A 41 -8.99 8.80 0.58
N ALA A 42 -9.25 7.67 -0.09
CA ALA A 42 -10.41 6.83 0.20
C ALA A 42 -10.39 6.34 1.66
N SER A 43 -9.23 5.95 2.18
CA SER A 43 -9.07 5.54 3.57
C SER A 43 -9.34 6.69 4.56
N VAL A 44 -8.89 7.91 4.24
CA VAL A 44 -9.24 9.10 5.02
C VAL A 44 -10.76 9.30 5.03
N VAL A 45 -11.41 9.21 3.87
CA VAL A 45 -12.89 9.32 3.80
C VAL A 45 -13.56 8.27 4.68
N ILE A 46 -13.09 7.02 4.67
CA ILE A 46 -13.60 5.95 5.56
C ILE A 46 -13.42 6.34 7.03
N ALA A 47 -12.26 6.85 7.44
CA ALA A 47 -12.02 7.28 8.81
C ALA A 47 -12.98 8.39 9.26
N LEU A 48 -13.26 9.35 8.39
CA LEU A 48 -14.12 10.49 8.69
C LEU A 48 -15.61 10.10 8.71
N THR A 49 -16.05 9.32 7.74
CA THR A 49 -17.47 8.95 7.56
C THR A 49 -17.86 7.74 8.41
N LEU A 50 -17.23 6.60 8.16
CA LEU A 50 -17.53 5.34 8.86
C LEU A 50 -16.92 5.32 10.25
N GLY A 51 -15.69 5.78 10.42
CA GLY A 51 -15.01 5.90 11.71
C GLY A 51 -15.52 7.07 12.57
N GLY A 52 -16.19 8.06 12.00
CA GLY A 52 -16.73 9.22 12.69
C GLY A 52 -15.68 10.12 13.33
N ARG A 53 -14.48 10.14 12.80
CA ARG A 53 -13.37 10.95 13.33
C ARG A 53 -13.37 12.34 12.69
N SER A 54 -13.01 13.39 13.46
CA SER A 54 -12.88 14.73 12.88
C SER A 54 -11.58 14.82 12.04
N PRO A 55 -11.59 15.59 10.92
CA PRO A 55 -10.42 15.69 10.04
C PRO A 55 -9.16 16.13 10.76
N GLY A 56 -9.25 17.15 11.62
CA GLY A 56 -8.10 17.66 12.35
C GLY A 56 -7.55 16.70 13.41
N ALA A 57 -8.42 15.93 14.08
CA ALA A 57 -7.99 14.92 15.04
C ALA A 57 -7.30 13.75 14.32
N PHE A 58 -7.87 13.29 13.20
CA PHE A 58 -7.30 12.21 12.40
C PHE A 58 -5.93 12.60 11.85
N ALA A 59 -5.82 13.77 11.21
CA ALA A 59 -4.55 14.25 10.67
C ALA A 59 -3.46 14.34 11.75
N ARG A 60 -3.74 14.94 12.91
CA ARG A 60 -2.78 15.03 14.01
C ARG A 60 -2.38 13.68 14.59
N ALA A 61 -3.30 12.74 14.66
CA ALA A 61 -3.00 11.39 15.14
C ALA A 61 -2.10 10.62 14.16
N MET A 62 -2.27 10.85 12.85
CA MET A 62 -1.51 10.16 11.81
C MET A 62 -0.08 10.71 11.59
N VAL A 63 0.25 11.94 12.02
CA VAL A 63 1.60 12.52 11.86
C VAL A 63 2.72 11.57 12.36
N PRO A 64 2.70 11.07 13.60
CA PRO A 64 3.76 10.16 14.06
C PRO A 64 3.74 8.81 13.34
N VAL A 65 2.58 8.33 12.90
CA VAL A 65 2.46 7.10 12.10
C VAL A 65 3.17 7.29 10.75
N PHE A 66 2.92 8.41 10.08
CA PHE A 66 3.56 8.74 8.80
C PHE A 66 5.08 8.91 8.93
N ALA A 67 5.56 9.51 10.02
CA ALA A 67 7.00 9.62 10.26
C ALA A 67 7.68 8.24 10.32
N VAL A 68 7.09 7.28 11.03
CA VAL A 68 7.61 5.91 11.09
C VAL A 68 7.44 5.20 9.74
N ALA A 69 6.28 5.33 9.10
CA ALA A 69 5.98 4.68 7.83
C ALA A 69 6.94 5.12 6.70
N ILE A 70 7.24 6.42 6.61
CA ILE A 70 8.18 6.96 5.61
C ILE A 70 9.60 6.46 5.88
N SER A 71 10.02 6.46 7.15
CA SER A 71 11.40 6.09 7.51
C SER A 71 11.66 4.59 7.38
N THR A 72 10.66 3.76 7.63
CA THR A 72 10.82 2.29 7.67
C THR A 72 10.28 1.59 6.43
N GLN A 73 9.38 2.24 5.68
CA GLN A 73 8.62 1.63 4.57
C GLN A 73 7.96 0.29 5.00
N SER A 74 7.52 0.23 6.25
CA SER A 74 6.96 -0.99 6.84
C SER A 74 5.72 -0.68 7.67
N SER A 75 4.57 -1.21 7.26
CA SER A 75 3.33 -1.13 8.05
C SER A 75 3.47 -1.88 9.37
N LEU A 76 4.21 -2.99 9.39
CA LEU A 76 4.45 -3.76 10.62
C LEU A 76 5.29 -2.95 11.63
N ALA A 77 6.36 -2.30 11.19
CA ALA A 77 7.17 -1.43 12.04
C ALA A 77 6.38 -0.21 12.55
N SER A 78 5.33 0.20 11.82
CA SER A 78 4.45 1.31 12.20
C SER A 78 3.34 0.92 13.18
N LEU A 79 3.17 -0.38 13.48
CA LEU A 79 2.08 -0.88 14.33
C LEU A 79 2.02 -0.20 15.72
N PRO A 80 3.13 -0.01 16.47
CA PRO A 80 3.08 0.69 17.75
C PRO A 80 2.58 2.14 17.65
N ALA A 81 2.98 2.84 16.56
CA ALA A 81 2.52 4.21 16.30
C ALA A 81 1.03 4.23 15.92
N MET A 82 0.55 3.25 15.14
CA MET A 82 -0.88 3.10 14.80
C MET A 82 -1.73 2.80 16.02
N LEU A 83 -1.27 1.95 16.94
CA LEU A 83 -1.95 1.69 18.22
C LEU A 83 -2.08 2.97 19.05
N ALA A 84 -0.99 3.74 19.17
CA ALA A 84 -1.01 5.02 19.87
C ALA A 84 -1.95 6.05 19.20
N ALA A 85 -1.96 6.12 17.86
CA ALA A 85 -2.85 6.97 17.08
C ALA A 85 -4.33 6.59 17.28
N SER A 86 -4.65 5.30 17.22
CA SER A 86 -6.01 4.79 17.43
C SER A 86 -6.54 5.13 18.82
N ARG A 87 -5.72 4.98 19.86
CA ARG A 87 -6.08 5.39 21.23
C ARG A 87 -6.32 6.90 21.34
N LYS A 88 -5.48 7.74 20.69
CA LYS A 88 -5.70 9.20 20.62
C LYS A 88 -6.99 9.57 19.90
N LEU A 89 -7.42 8.75 18.96
CA LEU A 89 -8.68 8.91 18.25
C LEU A 89 -9.90 8.40 19.06
N GLY A 90 -9.70 7.88 20.27
CA GLY A 90 -10.77 7.35 21.12
C GLY A 90 -11.25 5.97 20.70
N VAL A 91 -10.44 5.20 19.97
CA VAL A 91 -10.73 3.77 19.69
C VAL A 91 -10.46 2.97 20.96
N ARG A 92 -11.38 2.07 21.31
CA ARG A 92 -11.22 1.17 22.45
C ARG A 92 -9.96 0.33 22.34
N GLY A 93 -9.25 0.14 23.46
CA GLY A 93 -8.03 -0.65 23.49
C GLY A 93 -8.23 -2.06 22.96
N SER A 94 -9.31 -2.74 23.39
CA SER A 94 -9.66 -4.10 22.92
C SER A 94 -9.83 -4.18 21.39
N THR A 95 -10.49 -3.20 20.78
CA THR A 95 -10.66 -3.13 19.33
C THR A 95 -9.31 -2.87 18.63
N ALA A 96 -8.55 -1.88 19.11
CA ALA A 96 -7.27 -1.53 18.50
C ALA A 96 -6.25 -2.68 18.59
N ASP A 97 -6.13 -3.30 19.76
CA ASP A 97 -5.15 -4.35 20.01
C ASP A 97 -5.45 -5.66 19.25
N PHE A 98 -6.72 -5.86 18.83
CA PHE A 98 -7.12 -6.99 18.00
C PHE A 98 -7.11 -6.67 16.50
N VAL A 99 -7.77 -5.58 16.11
CA VAL A 99 -8.00 -5.26 14.69
C VAL A 99 -6.73 -4.80 13.98
N LEU A 100 -5.89 -3.97 14.61
CA LEU A 100 -4.69 -3.45 13.95
C LEU A 100 -3.67 -4.52 13.59
N PRO A 101 -3.27 -5.46 14.49
CA PRO A 101 -2.37 -6.54 14.12
C PRO A 101 -2.93 -7.40 12.98
N LEU A 102 -4.23 -7.68 13.00
CA LEU A 102 -4.90 -8.44 11.95
C LEU A 102 -4.90 -7.67 10.62
N ALA A 103 -5.22 -6.37 10.64
CA ALA A 103 -5.21 -5.52 9.46
C ALA A 103 -3.81 -5.47 8.83
N VAL A 104 -2.76 -5.23 9.62
CA VAL A 104 -1.37 -5.22 9.13
C VAL A 104 -0.97 -6.56 8.51
N ALA A 105 -1.47 -7.68 9.08
CA ALA A 105 -1.11 -9.02 8.60
C ALA A 105 -1.77 -9.36 7.26
N ILE A 106 -3.05 -9.02 7.06
CA ILE A 106 -3.85 -9.48 5.92
C ILE A 106 -4.50 -8.36 5.09
N PHE A 107 -4.71 -7.17 5.66
CA PHE A 107 -5.38 -6.08 4.96
C PHE A 107 -4.38 -5.07 4.38
N ARG A 108 -3.81 -5.40 3.25
CA ARG A 108 -2.88 -4.53 2.52
C ARG A 108 -3.65 -3.68 1.50
N GLY A 109 -4.40 -2.70 1.99
CA GLY A 109 -5.40 -1.96 1.22
C GLY A 109 -4.89 -1.31 -0.08
N THR A 110 -3.63 -0.85 -0.14
CA THR A 110 -3.05 -0.25 -1.34
C THR A 110 -2.48 -1.28 -2.32
N SER A 111 -2.09 -2.47 -1.85
CA SER A 111 -1.33 -3.43 -2.66
C SER A 111 -2.08 -3.87 -3.92
N PRO A 112 -3.37 -4.26 -3.88
CA PRO A 112 -4.07 -4.64 -5.10
C PRO A 112 -4.08 -3.53 -6.15
N ALA A 113 -4.39 -2.29 -5.75
CA ALA A 113 -4.51 -1.16 -6.65
C ALA A 113 -3.15 -0.78 -7.25
N MET A 114 -2.11 -0.66 -6.43
CA MET A 114 -0.78 -0.26 -6.89
C MET A 114 -0.12 -1.35 -7.73
N ASN A 115 -0.21 -2.62 -7.33
CA ASN A 115 0.35 -3.72 -8.11
C ASN A 115 -0.36 -3.87 -9.47
N MET A 116 -1.67 -3.66 -9.50
CA MET A 116 -2.43 -3.62 -10.75
C MET A 116 -2.00 -2.43 -11.63
N ALA A 117 -1.77 -1.24 -11.05
CA ALA A 117 -1.26 -0.08 -11.77
C ALA A 117 0.12 -0.35 -12.39
N VAL A 118 1.01 -1.06 -11.69
CA VAL A 118 2.30 -1.50 -12.24
C VAL A 118 2.11 -2.43 -13.43
N ALA A 119 1.27 -3.46 -13.32
CA ALA A 119 1.02 -4.41 -14.41
C ALA A 119 0.42 -3.72 -15.63
N ILE A 120 -0.53 -2.80 -15.45
CA ILE A 120 -1.10 -1.99 -16.53
C ILE A 120 -0.04 -1.09 -17.16
N TYR A 121 0.84 -0.49 -16.35
CA TYR A 121 1.92 0.34 -16.85
C TYR A 121 2.92 -0.46 -17.71
N VAL A 122 3.27 -1.67 -17.28
CA VAL A 122 4.12 -2.57 -18.10
C VAL A 122 3.42 -2.96 -19.39
N ALA A 123 2.11 -3.25 -19.36
CA ALA A 123 1.34 -3.51 -20.58
C ALA A 123 1.40 -2.33 -21.55
N TYR A 124 1.27 -1.09 -21.04
CA TYR A 124 1.44 0.12 -21.83
C TYR A 124 2.84 0.23 -22.47
N LEU A 125 3.90 0.00 -21.68
CA LEU A 125 5.28 0.05 -22.16
C LEU A 125 5.57 -1.00 -23.25
N THR A 126 4.98 -2.18 -23.15
CA THR A 126 5.21 -3.30 -24.07
C THR A 126 4.22 -3.34 -25.24
N GLY A 127 3.25 -2.42 -25.27
CA GLY A 127 2.19 -2.44 -26.27
C GLY A 127 1.27 -3.66 -26.16
N THR A 128 1.23 -4.31 -24.98
CA THR A 128 0.38 -5.49 -24.75
C THR A 128 -1.10 -5.07 -24.70
N PRO A 129 -1.97 -5.62 -25.57
CA PRO A 129 -3.38 -5.25 -25.57
C PRO A 129 -4.07 -5.82 -24.32
N LEU A 130 -4.82 -4.96 -23.61
CA LEU A 130 -5.60 -5.36 -22.44
C LEU A 130 -7.10 -5.45 -22.82
N SER A 131 -7.69 -6.59 -22.55
CA SER A 131 -9.15 -6.79 -22.65
C SER A 131 -9.80 -6.68 -21.27
N ALA A 132 -11.13 -6.49 -21.24
CA ALA A 132 -11.87 -6.53 -19.97
C ALA A 132 -11.65 -7.84 -19.20
N TRP A 133 -11.42 -8.95 -19.92
CA TRP A 133 -11.19 -10.25 -19.32
C TRP A 133 -9.81 -10.38 -18.67
N THR A 134 -8.76 -9.90 -19.33
CA THR A 134 -7.40 -9.87 -18.76
C THR A 134 -7.31 -8.92 -17.57
N LEU A 135 -8.01 -7.78 -17.63
CA LEU A 135 -8.11 -6.86 -16.47
C LEU A 135 -8.82 -7.52 -15.29
N ALA A 136 -9.93 -8.23 -15.52
CA ALA A 136 -10.64 -8.95 -14.45
C ALA A 136 -9.77 -10.04 -13.82
N ALA A 137 -9.02 -10.80 -14.64
CA ALA A 137 -8.06 -11.79 -14.15
C ALA A 137 -6.96 -11.14 -13.32
N GLY A 138 -6.40 -10.00 -13.79
CA GLY A 138 -5.40 -9.23 -13.05
C GLY A 138 -5.91 -8.75 -11.70
N VAL A 139 -7.13 -8.21 -11.64
CA VAL A 139 -7.76 -7.75 -10.39
C VAL A 139 -7.93 -8.93 -9.41
N LEU A 140 -8.45 -10.07 -9.88
CA LEU A 140 -8.61 -11.25 -9.03
C LEU A 140 -7.28 -11.70 -8.43
N VAL A 141 -6.25 -11.84 -9.29
CA VAL A 141 -4.91 -12.26 -8.84
C VAL A 141 -4.29 -11.20 -7.92
N ALA A 142 -4.49 -9.90 -8.17
CA ALA A 142 -4.00 -8.83 -7.30
C ALA A 142 -4.57 -8.94 -5.87
N PHE A 143 -5.85 -9.26 -5.71
CA PHE A 143 -6.44 -9.52 -4.41
C PHE A 143 -5.88 -10.77 -3.76
N LEU A 144 -5.79 -11.89 -4.48
CA LEU A 144 -5.26 -13.16 -3.94
C LEU A 144 -3.80 -13.01 -3.47
N VAL A 145 -2.96 -12.35 -4.28
CA VAL A 145 -1.56 -12.09 -3.92
C VAL A 145 -1.46 -11.17 -2.70
N SER A 146 -2.32 -10.15 -2.60
CA SER A 146 -2.32 -9.24 -1.44
C SER A 146 -2.65 -9.95 -0.13
N LEU A 147 -3.53 -10.94 -0.16
CA LEU A 147 -3.88 -11.75 1.02
C LEU A 147 -2.79 -12.75 1.39
N SER A 148 -2.04 -13.26 0.41
CA SER A 148 -1.04 -14.31 0.62
C SER A 148 0.38 -13.78 0.83
N SER A 149 0.65 -12.51 0.47
CA SER A 149 2.01 -11.96 0.54
C SER A 149 2.38 -11.63 1.98
N VAL A 150 3.31 -12.40 2.52
CA VAL A 150 4.05 -12.01 3.73
C VAL A 150 4.83 -10.73 3.42
N SER A 151 4.92 -9.82 4.41
CA SER A 151 5.72 -8.58 4.29
C SER A 151 7.21 -8.92 4.13
N LEU A 152 7.62 -9.24 2.89
CA LEU A 152 9.02 -9.41 2.55
C LEU A 152 9.63 -8.02 2.32
N PRO A 153 10.82 -7.73 2.83
CA PRO A 153 11.45 -6.44 2.59
C PRO A 153 11.95 -6.30 1.16
N GLY A 154 11.71 -5.11 0.56
CA GLY A 154 12.40 -4.64 -0.62
C GLY A 154 11.97 -5.25 -1.95
N THR A 155 12.94 -5.33 -2.84
CA THR A 155 12.81 -5.67 -4.27
C THR A 155 12.17 -7.04 -4.56
N LEU A 156 12.40 -8.03 -3.71
CA LEU A 156 11.80 -9.36 -3.86
C LEU A 156 10.27 -9.31 -3.70
N SER A 157 9.79 -8.51 -2.74
CA SER A 157 8.35 -8.34 -2.51
C SER A 157 7.65 -7.77 -3.76
N PHE A 158 8.30 -6.84 -4.46
CA PHE A 158 7.77 -6.23 -5.68
C PHE A 158 7.56 -7.26 -6.78
N VAL A 159 8.60 -7.99 -7.17
CA VAL A 159 8.52 -8.97 -8.27
C VAL A 159 7.57 -10.12 -7.93
N VAL A 160 7.63 -10.64 -6.69
CA VAL A 160 6.75 -11.71 -6.24
C VAL A 160 5.28 -11.28 -6.19
N SER A 161 5.01 -10.00 -5.92
CA SER A 161 3.64 -9.49 -5.85
C SER A 161 3.08 -9.10 -7.22
N VAL A 162 3.89 -8.50 -8.10
CA VAL A 162 3.42 -8.01 -9.41
C VAL A 162 3.52 -9.08 -10.48
N GLY A 163 4.53 -9.95 -10.43
CA GLY A 163 4.77 -10.99 -11.44
C GLY A 163 3.54 -11.85 -11.73
N PRO A 164 2.90 -12.47 -10.73
CA PRO A 164 1.69 -13.27 -10.95
C PRO A 164 0.54 -12.49 -11.59
N ILE A 165 0.40 -11.20 -11.27
CA ILE A 165 -0.63 -10.32 -11.85
C ILE A 165 -0.34 -10.09 -13.32
N ALA A 166 0.91 -9.72 -13.65
CA ALA A 166 1.35 -9.52 -15.03
C ALA A 166 1.16 -10.79 -15.87
N MET A 167 1.55 -11.95 -15.34
CA MET A 167 1.36 -13.24 -16.00
C MET A 167 -0.12 -13.56 -16.25
N ALA A 168 -1.00 -13.30 -15.28
CA ALA A 168 -2.45 -13.52 -15.45
C ALA A 168 -3.06 -12.58 -16.50
N MET A 169 -2.44 -11.44 -16.72
CA MET A 169 -2.85 -10.47 -17.74
C MET A 169 -2.19 -10.71 -19.11
N GLY A 170 -1.27 -11.69 -19.23
CA GLY A 170 -0.48 -11.91 -20.43
C GLY A 170 0.57 -10.84 -20.70
N VAL A 171 1.01 -10.13 -19.65
CA VAL A 171 1.97 -9.04 -19.72
C VAL A 171 3.39 -9.58 -19.45
N PRO A 172 4.40 -9.20 -20.25
CA PRO A 172 5.79 -9.59 -20.00
C PRO A 172 6.29 -9.12 -18.64
N ILE A 173 7.08 -9.94 -17.95
CA ILE A 173 7.60 -9.63 -16.60
C ILE A 173 9.01 -9.02 -16.62
N GLU A 174 9.71 -9.09 -17.73
CA GLU A 174 11.09 -8.62 -17.87
C GLU A 174 11.25 -7.11 -17.52
N PRO A 175 10.31 -6.21 -17.89
CA PRO A 175 10.42 -4.80 -17.52
C PRO A 175 10.35 -4.54 -16.01
N LEU A 176 9.79 -5.48 -15.22
CA LEU A 176 9.73 -5.34 -13.76
C LEU A 176 11.11 -5.22 -13.13
N ALA A 177 12.13 -5.87 -13.72
CA ALA A 177 13.52 -5.79 -13.25
C ALA A 177 14.07 -4.36 -13.31
N LEU A 178 13.63 -3.58 -14.30
CA LEU A 178 13.97 -2.17 -14.45
C LEU A 178 13.22 -1.30 -13.42
N LEU A 179 11.93 -1.52 -13.28
CA LEU A 179 11.06 -0.71 -12.42
C LEU A 179 11.41 -0.89 -10.93
N VAL A 180 11.96 -2.04 -10.54
CA VAL A 180 12.49 -2.28 -9.18
C VAL A 180 13.45 -1.17 -8.72
N ALA A 181 14.26 -0.62 -9.63
CA ALA A 181 15.24 0.40 -9.26
C ALA A 181 14.63 1.69 -8.70
N VAL A 182 13.40 1.99 -9.08
CA VAL A 182 12.68 3.21 -8.66
C VAL A 182 11.47 2.94 -7.74
N GLU A 183 11.19 1.67 -7.44
CA GLU A 183 10.04 1.25 -6.64
C GLU A 183 10.04 1.82 -5.22
N MET A 184 11.19 2.22 -4.71
CA MET A 184 11.32 2.83 -3.38
C MET A 184 10.39 4.04 -3.19
N LEU A 185 10.19 4.86 -4.23
CA LEU A 185 9.33 6.04 -4.15
C LEU A 185 7.83 5.69 -4.12
N PRO A 186 7.28 4.87 -5.04
CA PRO A 186 5.94 4.36 -4.91
C PRO A 186 5.69 3.59 -3.61
N ASP A 187 6.67 2.86 -3.09
CA ASP A 187 6.52 2.07 -1.85
C ASP A 187 6.30 2.92 -0.61
N ILE A 188 6.82 4.15 -0.56
CA ILE A 188 6.45 5.14 0.46
C ILE A 188 4.94 5.38 0.43
N MET A 189 4.37 5.66 -0.75
CA MET A 189 2.93 5.89 -0.88
C MET A 189 2.10 4.65 -0.55
N ARG A 190 2.59 3.47 -0.92
CA ARG A 190 2.01 2.18 -0.55
C ARG A 190 1.90 2.03 0.96
N THR A 191 2.99 2.31 1.67
CA THR A 191 3.03 2.19 3.14
C THR A 191 2.12 3.23 3.79
N LEU A 192 2.15 4.48 3.34
CA LEU A 192 1.27 5.54 3.86
C LEU A 192 -0.21 5.18 3.69
N GLY A 193 -0.58 4.68 2.52
CA GLY A 193 -1.95 4.24 2.26
C GLY A 193 -2.37 3.04 3.12
N ASN A 194 -1.49 2.04 3.28
CA ASN A 194 -1.77 0.87 4.11
C ASN A 194 -2.01 1.28 5.58
N VAL A 195 -1.09 2.03 6.21
CA VAL A 195 -1.25 2.43 7.61
C VAL A 195 -2.47 3.34 7.83
N THR A 196 -2.83 4.14 6.81
CA THR A 196 -4.04 4.96 6.85
C THR A 196 -5.30 4.09 6.80
N ALA A 197 -5.32 3.10 5.91
CA ALA A 197 -6.41 2.16 5.77
C ALA A 197 -6.60 1.31 7.04
N ASP A 198 -5.51 0.82 7.63
CA ASP A 198 -5.54 0.03 8.86
C ASP A 198 -6.16 0.80 10.02
N VAL A 199 -5.73 2.06 10.25
CA VAL A 199 -6.30 2.91 11.31
C VAL A 199 -7.74 3.29 10.99
N ALA A 200 -8.07 3.57 9.72
CA ALA A 200 -9.41 3.94 9.29
C ALA A 200 -10.42 2.81 9.50
N VAL A 201 -10.06 1.59 9.09
CA VAL A 201 -10.90 0.39 9.27
C VAL A 201 -11.08 0.08 10.76
N THR A 202 -10.01 0.18 11.55
CA THR A 202 -10.07 -0.03 13.00
C THR A 202 -11.04 0.96 13.67
N ALA A 203 -11.00 2.24 13.30
CA ALA A 203 -11.93 3.23 13.79
C ALA A 203 -13.38 2.99 13.34
N ALA A 204 -13.58 2.47 12.13
CA ALA A 204 -14.90 2.14 11.61
C ALA A 204 -15.51 0.91 12.31
N VAL A 205 -14.72 -0.11 12.60
CA VAL A 205 -15.14 -1.30 13.35
C VAL A 205 -15.54 -0.91 14.77
N ASP A 206 -14.70 -0.13 15.44
CA ASP A 206 -14.97 0.35 16.82
C ASP A 206 -16.29 1.08 16.93
N ARG A 207 -16.58 2.01 15.99
CA ARG A 207 -17.85 2.76 15.97
C ARG A 207 -19.08 1.88 15.68
N LYS A 208 -18.90 0.82 14.90
CA LYS A 208 -19.99 -0.13 14.63
C LYS A 208 -20.35 -0.92 15.89
N ASP A 209 -19.35 -1.38 16.63
CA ASP A 209 -19.56 -2.12 17.87
C ASP A 209 -20.28 -1.28 18.94
N ASP A 210 -19.93 0.01 19.07
CA ASP A 210 -20.64 0.93 19.97
C ASP A 210 -22.14 1.06 19.64
N ARG A 211 -22.49 1.03 18.35
CA ARG A 211 -23.89 1.14 17.91
C ARG A 211 -24.70 -0.13 18.10
N THR A 212 -24.05 -1.29 18.09
CA THR A 212 -24.71 -2.60 18.25
C THR A 212 -24.81 -3.06 19.70
N GLY A 213 -24.21 -2.32 20.65
CA GLY A 213 -24.29 -2.62 22.08
C GLY A 213 -23.60 -3.92 22.51
N THR A 214 -22.75 -4.46 21.66
CA THR A 214 -21.94 -5.65 21.96
C THR A 214 -20.76 -5.29 22.88
N GLN A 215 -21.07 -4.94 24.14
CA GLN A 215 -20.02 -4.91 25.16
C GLN A 215 -19.69 -6.33 25.58
N PRO A 216 -18.41 -6.74 25.60
CA PRO A 216 -18.03 -7.95 26.30
C PRO A 216 -18.37 -7.79 27.80
N PRO A 217 -18.80 -8.86 28.48
CA PRO A 217 -19.08 -8.80 29.91
C PRO A 217 -17.83 -8.29 30.63
N THR A 218 -18.01 -7.22 31.41
CA THR A 218 -16.98 -6.74 32.34
C THR A 218 -16.63 -7.87 33.28
N ALA A 219 -15.41 -8.41 33.17
CA ALA A 219 -14.88 -9.34 34.17
C ALA A 219 -14.81 -8.60 35.51
N GLY A 220 -15.70 -9.02 36.45
CA GLY A 220 -15.71 -8.59 37.84
C GLY A 220 -14.54 -9.19 38.61
#